data_09babd1ba4553073e44c6205413ee806
#
_entry.id   09babd1ba4553073e44c6205413ee806
#
_cell.length_a   1.000
_cell.length_b   1.000
_cell.length_c   1.000
_cell.angle_alpha   90.00
_cell.angle_beta   90.00
_cell.angle_gamma   90.00
#
_symmetry.space_group_name_H-M   'P 1'
#
loop_
_entity.id
_entity.type
_entity.pdbx_description
1 polymer ?
#
loop_
_entity_poly.entity_id
_entity_poly.type
_entity_poly.pdbx_seq_one_letter_code
_entity_poly.pdbx_strand_id
1 'polypeptide(L)'
;MLSAKYRYFNFRLIVSVLFLTFAPNAAAESAKEQLQGTIDRVIEVLRTIRSAEDIEKNRSSLRQILLTRFDFAAMAQKSLGNRWKDLNGKEEEFVSAFTDFVEHSYMSTLGSYRGEKVVYDRDRTDGESAEVDTQVVGGRGTPIKIEYKLHLTDGEWKVYDAVIDDVSVVSNYWSQFARILRTASLEELIQNLRAKASGR
;
A
#
# COMPACT_ATOMS: atom_id res chain seq x y z
N MET A 1 14.78 15.89 -90.82
CA MET A 1 15.63 14.82 -90.20
C MET A 1 15.92 15.23 -88.78
N LEU A 2 15.81 14.33 -87.92
CA LEU A 2 16.09 14.26 -86.47
C LEU A 2 14.86 14.45 -85.56
N SER A 3 14.41 13.26 -85.13
CA SER A 3 13.45 13.00 -84.10
C SER A 3 14.07 13.21 -82.75
N ALA A 4 13.39 13.97 -81.85
CA ALA A 4 13.73 14.07 -80.45
C ALA A 4 12.62 13.48 -79.63
N LYS A 5 12.86 12.29 -79.02
CA LYS A 5 11.98 11.60 -78.09
C LYS A 5 12.05 12.29 -76.72
N TYR A 6 10.97 12.89 -76.28
CA TYR A 6 10.83 13.35 -74.89
C TYR A 6 10.42 12.17 -74.00
N ARG A 7 11.34 11.75 -73.11
CA ARG A 7 11.08 10.80 -72.03
C ARG A 7 10.47 11.59 -70.84
N TYR A 8 9.21 11.32 -70.55
CA TYR A 8 8.55 11.85 -69.32
C TYR A 8 9.10 11.09 -68.12
N PHE A 9 9.83 11.80 -67.27
CA PHE A 9 10.30 11.32 -65.97
C PHE A 9 9.20 11.58 -64.96
N ASN A 10 8.48 10.50 -64.54
CA ASN A 10 7.45 10.58 -63.53
C ASN A 10 8.10 10.68 -62.15
N PHE A 11 8.11 11.89 -61.59
CA PHE A 11 8.51 12.15 -60.22
C PHE A 11 7.31 11.89 -59.28
N ARG A 12 7.25 10.65 -58.76
CA ARG A 12 6.31 10.29 -57.69
C ARG A 12 6.85 10.85 -56.39
N LEU A 13 6.26 11.98 -55.96
CA LEU A 13 6.48 12.55 -54.65
C LEU A 13 5.82 11.63 -53.58
N ILE A 14 6.63 10.85 -52.89
CA ILE A 14 6.15 10.05 -51.72
C ILE A 14 6.13 11.03 -50.54
N VAL A 15 4.94 11.56 -50.24
CA VAL A 15 4.68 12.28 -49.00
C VAL A 15 4.48 11.24 -47.87
N SER A 16 5.57 10.90 -47.17
CA SER A 16 5.48 10.13 -45.93
C SER A 16 4.92 11.06 -44.87
N VAL A 17 3.62 10.94 -44.61
CA VAL A 17 2.98 11.57 -43.44
C VAL A 17 3.41 10.78 -42.20
N LEU A 18 4.37 11.33 -41.47
CA LEU A 18 4.80 10.83 -40.17
C LEU A 18 3.66 11.13 -39.16
N PHE A 19 2.78 10.17 -38.94
CA PHE A 19 1.83 10.23 -37.81
C PHE A 19 2.63 10.11 -36.51
N LEU A 20 3.00 11.26 -35.91
CA LEU A 20 3.35 11.30 -34.48
C LEU A 20 2.07 10.94 -33.71
N THR A 21 1.95 9.68 -33.31
CA THR A 21 0.97 9.29 -32.31
C THR A 21 1.39 9.89 -30.97
N PHE A 22 0.81 11.04 -30.63
CA PHE A 22 0.80 11.52 -29.25
C PHE A 22 -0.01 10.48 -28.45
N ALA A 23 0.67 9.50 -27.86
CA ALA A 23 0.06 8.74 -26.78
C ALA A 23 -0.25 9.72 -25.65
N PRO A 24 -1.50 9.81 -25.17
CA PRO A 24 -1.79 10.62 -24.00
C PRO A 24 -0.89 10.06 -22.87
N ASN A 25 -0.02 10.91 -22.37
CA ASN A 25 0.75 10.60 -21.17
C ASN A 25 -0.28 10.51 -20.04
N ALA A 26 -0.77 9.31 -19.73
CA ALA A 26 -1.58 9.09 -18.55
C ALA A 26 -0.71 9.56 -17.38
N ALA A 27 -1.06 10.70 -16.79
CA ALA A 27 -0.37 11.18 -15.59
C ALA A 27 -0.42 10.03 -14.56
N ALA A 28 0.74 9.69 -13.99
CA ALA A 28 0.80 8.66 -12.97
C ALA A 28 -0.13 9.07 -11.81
N GLU A 29 -0.95 8.14 -11.35
CA GLU A 29 -1.86 8.40 -10.24
C GLU A 29 -1.09 8.88 -9.01
N SER A 30 -1.60 9.92 -8.35
CA SER A 30 -1.02 10.45 -7.12
C SER A 30 -1.09 9.44 -5.96
N ALA A 31 -0.28 9.67 -4.92
CA ALA A 31 -0.33 8.87 -3.69
C ALA A 31 -1.74 8.81 -3.09
N LYS A 32 -2.44 9.95 -3.09
CA LYS A 32 -3.82 10.06 -2.61
C LYS A 32 -4.79 9.24 -3.45
N GLU A 33 -4.75 9.35 -4.77
CA GLU A 33 -5.65 8.60 -5.67
C GLU A 33 -5.47 7.09 -5.53
N GLN A 34 -4.22 6.62 -5.51
CA GLN A 34 -3.91 5.21 -5.33
C GLN A 34 -4.32 4.68 -3.95
N LEU A 35 -4.11 5.47 -2.87
CA LEU A 35 -4.57 5.14 -1.53
C LEU A 35 -6.10 5.08 -1.47
N GLN A 36 -6.77 6.09 -2.01
CA GLN A 36 -8.22 6.18 -2.05
C GLN A 36 -8.83 4.99 -2.77
N GLY A 37 -8.34 4.63 -3.95
CA GLY A 37 -8.82 3.45 -4.68
C GLY A 37 -8.65 2.15 -3.89
N THR A 38 -7.63 2.05 -3.03
CA THR A 38 -7.45 0.89 -2.14
C THR A 38 -8.46 0.91 -0.99
N ILE A 39 -8.63 2.05 -0.33
CA ILE A 39 -9.60 2.22 0.78
C ILE A 39 -11.03 1.98 0.29
N ASP A 40 -11.39 2.49 -0.88
CA ASP A 40 -12.73 2.30 -1.46
C ASP A 40 -13.02 0.82 -1.70
N ARG A 41 -12.05 0.04 -2.21
CA ARG A 41 -12.19 -1.43 -2.36
C ARG A 41 -12.35 -2.14 -1.01
N VAL A 42 -11.63 -1.72 0.02
CA VAL A 42 -11.80 -2.25 1.38
C VAL A 42 -13.22 -1.97 1.87
N ILE A 43 -13.71 -0.73 1.73
CA ILE A 43 -15.05 -0.32 2.14
C ILE A 43 -16.14 -1.11 1.38
N GLU A 44 -15.97 -1.37 0.09
CA GLU A 44 -16.89 -2.20 -0.70
C GLU A 44 -17.03 -3.60 -0.09
N VAL A 45 -15.92 -4.24 0.26
CA VAL A 45 -15.95 -5.55 0.94
C VAL A 45 -16.62 -5.42 2.30
N LEU A 46 -16.25 -4.42 3.12
CA LEU A 46 -16.80 -4.22 4.46
C LEU A 46 -18.33 -4.00 4.46
N ARG A 47 -18.87 -3.37 3.42
CA ARG A 47 -20.33 -3.18 3.23
C ARG A 47 -21.10 -4.50 3.07
N THR A 48 -20.44 -5.57 2.68
CA THR A 48 -21.05 -6.91 2.54
C THR A 48 -21.04 -7.71 3.83
N ILE A 49 -20.21 -7.34 4.80
CA ILE A 49 -20.01 -8.04 6.06
C ILE A 49 -21.19 -7.77 7.02
N ARG A 50 -21.81 -8.84 7.53
CA ARG A 50 -22.91 -8.80 8.49
C ARG A 50 -22.63 -9.59 9.76
N SER A 51 -21.63 -10.47 9.74
CA SER A 51 -21.28 -11.37 10.83
C SER A 51 -19.77 -11.58 10.92
N ALA A 52 -19.31 -12.16 12.03
CA ALA A 52 -17.91 -12.58 12.17
C ALA A 52 -17.51 -13.65 11.13
N GLU A 53 -18.45 -14.50 10.73
CA GLU A 53 -18.21 -15.50 9.68
C GLU A 53 -17.96 -14.85 8.31
N ASP A 54 -18.65 -13.75 8.00
CA ASP A 54 -18.42 -12.99 6.76
C ASP A 54 -17.02 -12.36 6.75
N ILE A 55 -16.49 -11.94 7.91
CA ILE A 55 -15.11 -11.43 8.02
C ILE A 55 -14.13 -12.53 7.62
N GLU A 56 -14.28 -13.73 8.17
CA GLU A 56 -13.41 -14.86 7.84
C GLU A 56 -13.50 -15.25 6.36
N LYS A 57 -14.69 -15.26 5.77
CA LYS A 57 -14.90 -15.52 4.34
C LYS A 57 -14.22 -14.48 3.46
N ASN A 58 -14.18 -13.23 3.89
CA ASN A 58 -13.60 -12.12 3.13
C ASN A 58 -12.15 -11.80 3.52
N ARG A 59 -11.57 -12.49 4.53
CA ARG A 59 -10.21 -12.27 5.03
C ARG A 59 -9.17 -12.27 3.90
N SER A 60 -9.19 -13.28 3.04
CA SER A 60 -8.25 -13.40 1.93
C SER A 60 -8.38 -12.24 0.93
N SER A 61 -9.60 -11.82 0.63
CA SER A 61 -9.85 -10.67 -0.26
C SER A 61 -9.35 -9.37 0.34
N LEU A 62 -9.66 -9.09 1.61
CA LEU A 62 -9.16 -7.91 2.33
C LEU A 62 -7.63 -7.91 2.37
N ARG A 63 -7.02 -9.07 2.70
CA ARG A 63 -5.55 -9.23 2.69
C ARG A 63 -4.96 -8.87 1.34
N GLN A 64 -5.49 -9.41 0.24
CA GLN A 64 -4.99 -9.12 -1.11
C GLN A 64 -5.09 -7.63 -1.44
N ILE A 65 -6.19 -6.97 -1.10
CA ILE A 65 -6.34 -5.53 -1.31
C ILE A 65 -5.28 -4.75 -0.54
N LEU A 66 -5.04 -5.09 0.73
CA LEU A 66 -4.06 -4.40 1.57
C LEU A 66 -2.62 -4.63 1.08
N LEU A 67 -2.26 -5.87 0.69
CA LEU A 67 -0.94 -6.20 0.17
C LEU A 67 -0.57 -5.42 -1.11
N THR A 68 -1.57 -4.96 -1.88
CA THR A 68 -1.29 -4.11 -3.05
C THR A 68 -0.83 -2.71 -2.67
N ARG A 69 -1.18 -2.22 -1.49
CA ARG A 69 -0.91 -0.83 -1.08
C ARG A 69 0.06 -0.69 0.09
N PHE A 70 0.13 -1.67 0.99
CA PHE A 70 1.00 -1.60 2.15
C PHE A 70 2.31 -2.35 1.90
N ASP A 71 3.43 -1.69 2.18
CA ASP A 71 4.76 -2.29 2.20
C ASP A 71 5.05 -2.89 3.58
N PHE A 72 4.52 -4.09 3.81
CA PHE A 72 4.74 -4.80 5.07
C PHE A 72 6.22 -5.14 5.32
N ALA A 73 7.03 -5.27 4.26
CA ALA A 73 8.47 -5.50 4.40
C ALA A 73 9.16 -4.26 4.97
N ALA A 74 8.88 -3.07 4.42
CA ALA A 74 9.39 -1.82 4.96
C ALA A 74 8.88 -1.55 6.39
N MET A 75 7.59 -1.83 6.67
CA MET A 75 7.02 -1.71 8.01
C MET A 75 7.72 -2.63 9.01
N ALA A 76 7.93 -3.89 8.67
CA ALA A 76 8.62 -4.88 9.49
C ALA A 76 10.08 -4.46 9.76
N GLN A 77 10.80 -4.07 8.71
CA GLN A 77 12.18 -3.59 8.82
C GLN A 77 12.30 -2.40 9.76
N LYS A 78 11.45 -1.39 9.58
CA LYS A 78 11.42 -0.19 10.44
C LYS A 78 11.04 -0.54 11.89
N SER A 79 10.13 -1.50 12.09
CA SER A 79 9.70 -1.96 13.42
C SER A 79 10.79 -2.73 14.19
N LEU A 80 11.75 -3.35 13.51
CA LEU A 80 12.95 -3.93 14.14
C LEU A 80 14.09 -2.92 14.30
N GLY A 81 14.13 -1.90 13.45
CA GLY A 81 15.22 -0.90 13.44
C GLY A 81 16.58 -1.55 13.28
N ASN A 82 17.54 -1.19 14.15
CA ASN A 82 18.91 -1.69 14.09
C ASN A 82 19.05 -3.22 14.26
N ARG A 83 18.04 -3.88 14.84
CA ARG A 83 18.02 -5.34 15.04
C ARG A 83 17.69 -6.10 13.75
N TRP A 84 17.27 -5.41 12.69
CA TRP A 84 17.00 -6.02 11.38
C TRP A 84 18.20 -6.82 10.84
N LYS A 85 19.40 -6.27 10.96
CA LYS A 85 20.64 -6.92 10.51
C LYS A 85 20.98 -8.21 11.28
N ASP A 86 20.41 -8.41 12.45
CA ASP A 86 20.67 -9.57 13.30
C ASP A 86 19.78 -10.78 12.92
N LEU A 87 18.87 -10.63 11.94
CA LEU A 87 18.01 -11.70 11.42
C LEU A 87 18.80 -12.79 10.68
N ASN A 88 19.95 -12.43 10.07
CA ASN A 88 20.89 -13.38 9.46
C ASN A 88 20.22 -14.37 8.48
N GLY A 89 19.44 -13.85 7.52
CA GLY A 89 18.74 -14.65 6.50
C GLY A 89 17.33 -15.10 6.89
N LYS A 90 16.78 -14.61 8.02
CA LYS A 90 15.38 -14.85 8.44
C LYS A 90 14.47 -13.64 8.15
N GLU A 91 14.87 -12.73 7.26
CA GLU A 91 14.13 -11.51 6.94
C GLU A 91 12.73 -11.84 6.41
N GLU A 92 12.63 -12.76 5.46
CA GLU A 92 11.34 -13.18 4.90
C GLU A 92 10.44 -13.85 5.95
N GLU A 93 11.03 -14.65 6.84
CA GLU A 93 10.33 -15.31 7.94
C GLU A 93 9.74 -14.27 8.91
N PHE A 94 10.53 -13.25 9.27
CA PHE A 94 10.08 -12.16 10.13
C PHE A 94 8.98 -11.33 9.45
N VAL A 95 9.15 -10.94 8.17
CA VAL A 95 8.15 -10.19 7.41
C VAL A 95 6.83 -10.94 7.35
N SER A 96 6.86 -12.25 7.07
CA SER A 96 5.66 -13.08 7.05
C SER A 96 4.95 -13.08 8.42
N ALA A 97 5.68 -13.36 9.49
CA ALA A 97 5.12 -13.41 10.85
C ALA A 97 4.58 -12.03 11.30
N PHE A 98 5.27 -10.95 10.95
CA PHE A 98 4.84 -9.57 11.23
C PHE A 98 3.56 -9.23 10.45
N THR A 99 3.50 -9.55 9.16
CA THR A 99 2.33 -9.30 8.31
C THR A 99 1.09 -10.00 8.86
N ASP A 100 1.21 -11.30 9.16
CA ASP A 100 0.10 -12.09 9.71
C ASP A 100 -0.36 -11.55 11.07
N PHE A 101 0.57 -11.11 11.92
CA PHE A 101 0.27 -10.51 13.21
C PHE A 101 -0.44 -9.15 13.08
N VAL A 102 0.04 -8.27 12.20
CA VAL A 102 -0.60 -6.97 11.95
C VAL A 102 -2.00 -7.18 11.37
N GLU A 103 -2.13 -8.06 10.38
CA GLU A 103 -3.43 -8.41 9.81
C GLU A 103 -4.41 -8.87 10.90
N HIS A 104 -4.01 -9.85 11.71
CA HIS A 104 -4.85 -10.37 12.80
C HIS A 104 -5.26 -9.26 13.78
N SER A 105 -4.32 -8.38 14.13
CA SER A 105 -4.54 -7.29 15.10
C SER A 105 -5.58 -6.27 14.63
N TYR A 106 -5.66 -6.01 13.33
CA TYR A 106 -6.59 -5.01 12.79
C TYR A 106 -7.85 -5.60 12.16
N MET A 107 -7.92 -6.90 11.92
CA MET A 107 -9.08 -7.55 11.29
C MET A 107 -10.37 -7.37 12.13
N SER A 108 -10.27 -7.45 13.44
CA SER A 108 -11.42 -7.23 14.34
C SER A 108 -11.95 -5.79 14.26
N THR A 109 -11.05 -4.82 14.07
CA THR A 109 -11.40 -3.40 13.90
C THR A 109 -12.15 -3.20 12.59
N LEU A 110 -11.71 -3.82 11.49
CA LEU A 110 -12.44 -3.79 10.22
C LEU A 110 -13.84 -4.38 10.35
N GLY A 111 -14.01 -5.45 11.14
CA GLY A 111 -15.32 -6.06 11.41
C GLY A 111 -16.26 -5.18 12.25
N SER A 112 -15.76 -4.13 12.88
CA SER A 112 -16.59 -3.15 13.59
C SER A 112 -17.20 -2.06 12.70
N TYR A 113 -16.89 -2.06 11.41
CA TYR A 113 -17.40 -1.09 10.43
C TYR A 113 -18.94 -1.02 10.43
N ARG A 114 -19.47 0.19 10.48
CA ARG A 114 -20.93 0.48 10.55
C ARG A 114 -21.37 1.53 9.53
N GLY A 115 -20.57 1.72 8.46
CA GLY A 115 -20.88 2.71 7.41
C GLY A 115 -20.13 4.02 7.58
N GLU A 116 -19.03 4.03 8.35
CA GLU A 116 -18.12 5.16 8.46
C GLU A 116 -17.64 5.59 7.08
N LYS A 117 -17.30 6.87 6.94
CA LYS A 117 -16.74 7.46 5.74
C LYS A 117 -15.31 7.89 5.99
N VAL A 118 -14.48 7.78 4.96
CA VAL A 118 -13.13 8.33 4.97
C VAL A 118 -13.14 9.67 4.25
N VAL A 119 -12.72 10.73 4.95
CA VAL A 119 -12.53 12.08 4.42
C VAL A 119 -11.03 12.27 4.22
N TYR A 120 -10.63 12.78 3.07
CA TYR A 120 -9.23 13.08 2.71
C TYR A 120 -8.99 14.57 2.90
N ASP A 121 -8.25 14.94 3.93
CA ASP A 121 -8.07 16.34 4.31
C ASP A 121 -6.94 17.00 3.52
N ARG A 122 -5.76 16.39 3.52
CA ARG A 122 -4.55 16.94 2.92
C ARG A 122 -3.69 15.84 2.34
N ASP A 123 -2.97 16.15 1.28
CA ASP A 123 -1.89 15.34 0.75
C ASP A 123 -0.67 16.20 0.44
N ARG A 124 0.50 15.65 0.66
CA ARG A 124 1.80 16.26 0.37
C ARG A 124 2.68 15.22 -0.31
N THR A 125 3.34 15.63 -1.37
CA THR A 125 4.31 14.80 -2.07
C THR A 125 5.62 15.56 -2.19
N ASP A 126 6.73 14.90 -1.83
CA ASP A 126 8.09 15.42 -1.97
C ASP A 126 8.97 14.29 -2.56
N GLY A 127 9.24 14.40 -3.87
CA GLY A 127 9.96 13.38 -4.63
C GLY A 127 9.26 12.01 -4.56
N GLU A 128 9.95 11.03 -3.98
CA GLU A 128 9.46 9.65 -3.81
C GLU A 128 8.77 9.43 -2.45
N SER A 129 8.48 10.47 -1.70
CA SER A 129 7.79 10.41 -0.40
C SER A 129 6.48 11.16 -0.48
N ALA A 130 5.44 10.63 0.17
CA ALA A 130 4.15 11.30 0.29
C ALA A 130 3.53 11.05 1.67
N GLU A 131 2.70 12.01 2.09
CA GLU A 131 1.85 11.93 3.27
C GLU A 131 0.42 12.24 2.87
N VAL A 132 -0.53 11.42 3.32
CA VAL A 132 -1.96 11.61 3.07
C VAL A 132 -2.71 11.58 4.39
N ASP A 133 -3.30 12.72 4.74
CA ASP A 133 -4.09 12.90 5.96
C ASP A 133 -5.55 12.53 5.69
N THR A 134 -6.11 11.68 6.54
CA THR A 134 -7.51 11.27 6.46
C THR A 134 -8.20 11.32 7.81
N GLN A 135 -9.53 11.33 7.79
CA GLN A 135 -10.36 11.14 8.96
C GLN A 135 -11.44 10.10 8.69
N VAL A 136 -11.60 9.14 9.60
CA VAL A 136 -12.74 8.22 9.61
C VAL A 136 -13.86 8.86 10.41
N VAL A 137 -14.97 9.16 9.74
CA VAL A 137 -16.10 9.91 10.32
C VAL A 137 -17.41 9.12 10.20
N GLY A 138 -18.39 9.39 11.06
CA GLY A 138 -19.75 8.85 10.96
C GLY A 138 -20.08 7.73 11.95
N GLY A 139 -19.13 7.29 12.79
CA GLY A 139 -19.41 6.40 13.91
C GLY A 139 -20.04 7.13 15.12
N ARG A 140 -20.26 6.39 16.22
CA ARG A 140 -20.78 6.97 17.48
C ARG A 140 -19.72 7.72 18.29
N GLY A 141 -18.46 7.75 17.82
CA GLY A 141 -17.32 8.34 18.51
C GLY A 141 -16.81 9.63 17.85
N THR A 142 -15.69 10.13 18.39
CA THR A 142 -14.91 11.19 17.73
C THR A 142 -14.31 10.68 16.43
N PRO A 143 -14.13 11.55 15.41
CA PRO A 143 -13.41 11.18 14.20
C PRO A 143 -12.02 10.64 14.53
N ILE A 144 -11.63 9.53 13.88
CA ILE A 144 -10.31 8.94 14.01
C ILE A 144 -9.42 9.55 12.93
N LYS A 145 -8.33 10.19 13.31
CA LYS A 145 -7.35 10.74 12.37
C LYS A 145 -6.35 9.66 11.96
N ILE A 146 -6.09 9.56 10.67
CA ILE A 146 -5.07 8.64 10.14
C ILE A 146 -4.22 9.40 9.12
N GLU A 147 -2.93 9.55 9.41
CA GLU A 147 -1.93 10.00 8.47
C GLU A 147 -1.22 8.78 7.89
N TYR A 148 -1.27 8.61 6.58
CA TYR A 148 -0.54 7.57 5.86
C TYR A 148 0.78 8.12 5.33
N LYS A 149 1.89 7.41 5.61
CA LYS A 149 3.21 7.72 5.05
C LYS A 149 3.52 6.73 3.95
N LEU A 150 3.78 7.27 2.75
CA LEU A 150 3.98 6.48 1.54
C LEU A 150 5.35 6.76 0.93
N HIS A 151 5.85 5.76 0.23
CA HIS A 151 6.99 5.91 -0.66
C HIS A 151 6.64 5.37 -2.06
N LEU A 152 7.30 5.92 -3.07
CA LEU A 152 7.16 5.47 -4.45
C LEU A 152 8.14 4.31 -4.69
N THR A 153 7.61 3.15 -5.11
CA THR A 153 8.40 1.96 -5.44
C THR A 153 7.83 1.35 -6.70
N ASP A 154 8.67 1.19 -7.73
CA ASP A 154 8.29 0.62 -9.04
C ASP A 154 7.07 1.30 -9.68
N GLY A 155 6.95 2.62 -9.50
CA GLY A 155 5.84 3.41 -10.03
C GLY A 155 4.54 3.33 -9.21
N GLU A 156 4.54 2.65 -8.08
CA GLU A 156 3.40 2.53 -7.17
C GLU A 156 3.69 3.17 -5.80
N TRP A 157 2.71 3.89 -5.29
CA TRP A 157 2.78 4.42 -3.93
C TRP A 157 2.44 3.34 -2.91
N LYS A 158 3.40 3.03 -2.01
CA LYS A 158 3.25 2.01 -0.96
C LYS A 158 3.27 2.66 0.42
N VAL A 159 2.30 2.29 1.26
CA VAL A 159 2.23 2.75 2.66
C VAL A 159 3.26 1.97 3.48
N TYR A 160 4.19 2.69 4.12
CA TYR A 160 5.18 2.11 5.02
C TYR A 160 4.96 2.45 6.50
N ASP A 161 4.03 3.36 6.81
CA ASP A 161 3.56 3.66 8.17
C ASP A 161 2.16 4.28 8.14
N ALA A 162 1.41 4.07 9.19
CA ALA A 162 0.16 4.78 9.47
C ALA A 162 0.23 5.35 10.89
N VAL A 163 -0.11 6.65 11.02
CA VAL A 163 -0.17 7.33 12.31
C VAL A 163 -1.65 7.49 12.67
N ILE A 164 -2.12 6.78 13.66
CA ILE A 164 -3.52 6.75 14.09
C ILE A 164 -3.64 7.53 15.38
N ASP A 165 -4.41 8.62 15.39
CA ASP A 165 -4.55 9.54 16.55
C ASP A 165 -3.17 9.85 17.17
N ASP A 166 -2.24 10.32 16.37
CA ASP A 166 -0.85 10.70 16.70
C ASP A 166 0.06 9.53 17.13
N VAL A 167 -0.37 8.26 16.97
CA VAL A 167 0.44 7.08 17.28
C VAL A 167 0.86 6.36 16.01
N SER A 168 2.15 6.41 15.68
CA SER A 168 2.73 5.64 14.56
C SER A 168 2.68 4.15 14.86
N VAL A 169 2.12 3.37 13.94
CA VAL A 169 2.05 1.91 14.02
C VAL A 169 3.46 1.30 14.08
N VAL A 170 4.34 1.76 13.20
CA VAL A 170 5.72 1.27 13.13
C VAL A 170 6.50 1.61 14.41
N SER A 171 6.41 2.84 14.90
CA SER A 171 7.10 3.26 16.13
C SER A 171 6.56 2.53 17.37
N ASN A 172 5.26 2.24 17.40
CA ASN A 172 4.65 1.46 18.46
C ASN A 172 5.21 0.03 18.48
N TYR A 173 5.29 -0.64 17.35
CA TYR A 173 5.90 -1.97 17.25
C TYR A 173 7.41 -1.94 17.54
N TRP A 174 8.13 -0.93 17.07
CA TRP A 174 9.54 -0.75 17.41
C TRP A 174 9.74 -0.73 18.93
N SER A 175 8.94 0.05 19.64
CA SER A 175 9.02 0.14 21.11
C SER A 175 8.69 -1.18 21.80
N GLN A 176 7.69 -1.92 21.28
CA GLN A 176 7.31 -3.23 21.82
C GLN A 176 8.40 -4.27 21.58
N PHE A 177 8.96 -4.34 20.37
CA PHE A 177 10.00 -5.30 20.00
C PHE A 177 11.31 -5.00 20.73
N ALA A 178 11.68 -3.72 20.83
CA ALA A 178 12.86 -3.32 21.62
C ALA A 178 12.75 -3.76 23.09
N ARG A 179 11.55 -3.72 23.67
CA ARG A 179 11.30 -4.20 25.03
C ARG A 179 11.40 -5.73 25.13
N ILE A 180 10.79 -6.46 24.21
CA ILE A 180 10.82 -7.92 24.18
C ILE A 180 12.26 -8.42 24.00
N LEU A 181 13.00 -7.83 23.05
CA LEU A 181 14.36 -8.22 22.70
C LEU A 181 15.43 -7.84 23.76
N ARG A 182 15.03 -7.29 24.91
CA ARG A 182 15.92 -7.16 26.09
C ARG A 182 16.11 -8.48 26.81
N THR A 183 15.16 -9.40 26.72
CA THR A 183 15.16 -10.67 27.46
C THR A 183 14.88 -11.88 26.58
N ALA A 184 14.40 -11.68 25.36
CA ALA A 184 14.08 -12.71 24.39
C ALA A 184 14.96 -12.59 23.13
N SER A 185 15.13 -13.70 22.43
CA SER A 185 15.80 -13.77 21.13
C SER A 185 14.86 -13.30 19.98
N LEU A 186 15.45 -13.06 18.81
CA LEU A 186 14.68 -12.79 17.58
C LEU A 186 13.81 -13.99 17.19
N GLU A 187 14.28 -15.22 17.40
CA GLU A 187 13.52 -16.45 17.17
C GLU A 187 12.26 -16.48 18.03
N GLU A 188 12.39 -16.21 19.33
CA GLU A 188 11.25 -16.15 20.26
C GLU A 188 10.29 -15.03 19.89
N LEU A 189 10.78 -13.88 19.38
CA LEU A 189 9.92 -12.82 18.87
C LEU A 189 9.08 -13.32 17.68
N ILE A 190 9.70 -13.98 16.70
CA ILE A 190 9.01 -14.54 15.52
C ILE A 190 7.93 -15.54 15.97
N GLN A 191 8.27 -16.45 16.89
CA GLN A 191 7.32 -17.43 17.45
C GLN A 191 6.14 -16.74 18.15
N ASN A 192 6.41 -15.69 18.92
CA ASN A 192 5.39 -14.90 19.62
C ASN A 192 4.44 -14.19 18.63
N LEU A 193 4.98 -13.64 17.52
CA LEU A 193 4.15 -13.03 16.47
C LEU A 193 3.22 -14.06 15.84
N ARG A 194 3.75 -15.24 15.49
CA ARG A 194 2.95 -16.35 14.92
C ARG A 194 1.87 -16.84 15.88
N ALA A 195 2.20 -16.99 17.16
CA ALA A 195 1.23 -17.41 18.17
C ALA A 195 0.07 -16.41 18.26
N LYS A 196 0.38 -15.11 18.34
CA LYS A 196 -0.63 -14.04 18.39
C LYS A 196 -1.46 -13.96 17.11
N ALA A 197 -0.85 -14.14 15.93
CA ALA A 197 -1.55 -14.17 14.65
C ALA A 197 -2.54 -15.37 14.56
N SER A 198 -2.28 -16.45 15.30
CA SER A 198 -3.14 -17.64 15.37
C SER A 198 -4.18 -17.56 16.49
N GLY A 199 -4.29 -16.43 17.20
CA GLY A 199 -5.24 -16.27 18.31
C GLY A 199 -4.89 -17.08 19.58
N ARG A 200 -3.62 -17.43 19.73
CA ARG A 200 -3.06 -18.17 20.89
C ARG A 200 -2.24 -17.28 21.81
#